data_d3a5e45b180442bcf79d4f2680459497
#
_entry.id   d3a5e45b180442bcf79d4f2680459497
#
_cell.length_a   1.000
_cell.length_b   1.000
_cell.length_c   1.000
_cell.angle_alpha   90.00
_cell.angle_beta   90.00
_cell.angle_gamma   90.00
#
_symmetry.space_group_name_H-M   'P 1'
#
loop_
_entity.id
_entity.type
_entity.pdbx_description
1 polymer ?
#
loop_
_entity_poly.entity_id
_entity_poly.type
_entity_poly.pdbx_seq_one_letter_code
_entity_poly.pdbx_strand_id
1 'polypeptide(L)'
;MSSLLPHLVNGLALGLLFALIALGFMLVVSLMETINLAHGSFFALGAYIALIIVSPPGDPAWLPVDAWKGLPVAVRYAIALALAPIVVGMVGIVLEFALRRTYGKDPLYGLLLTFGAALVLEEGIRAVFGSTEKQLALPQAIGGAVMIGDLIYSSYRLFACAFAAIAIGLLWLFLEKTPYGAIIKAGAHDSEMVRALGIDLAKLRRYVFALGVALAALAGIVMAPIWGIRPQVGVDAVVPAFLIIVLGGVGSFWGAVLAALAVGLVVGLTGAYASEWSLMSMYLLFIAVVTFRARGFAGKKSALDV
;
A
#
# COMPACT_ATOMS: atom_id res chain seq x y z
N MET A 1 -10.50 30.79 -8.40
CA MET A 1 -10.52 29.99 -7.17
C MET A 1 -11.30 28.66 -7.33
N SER A 2 -12.31 28.59 -8.17
CA SER A 2 -13.09 27.37 -8.44
C SER A 2 -12.30 26.20 -9.04
N SER A 3 -11.18 26.45 -9.69
CA SER A 3 -10.32 25.42 -10.29
C SER A 3 -9.34 24.73 -9.31
N LEU A 4 -9.02 25.33 -8.16
CA LEU A 4 -8.07 24.75 -7.19
C LEU A 4 -8.67 23.63 -6.34
N LEU A 5 -9.95 23.76 -5.98
CA LEU A 5 -10.62 22.80 -5.09
C LEU A 5 -10.58 21.35 -5.60
N PRO A 6 -10.88 21.05 -6.89
CA PRO A 6 -10.78 19.70 -7.42
C PRO A 6 -9.37 19.12 -7.31
N HIS A 7 -8.35 19.94 -7.53
CA HIS A 7 -6.95 19.49 -7.49
C HIS A 7 -6.48 19.21 -6.07
N LEU A 8 -6.93 20.01 -5.08
CA LEU A 8 -6.69 19.74 -3.67
C LEU A 8 -7.36 18.43 -3.22
N VAL A 9 -8.63 18.22 -3.61
CA VAL A 9 -9.34 16.98 -3.29
C VAL A 9 -8.67 15.78 -3.95
N ASN A 10 -8.25 15.92 -5.21
CA ASN A 10 -7.50 14.86 -5.91
C ASN A 10 -6.16 14.56 -5.22
N GLY A 11 -5.44 15.60 -4.79
CA GLY A 11 -4.18 15.45 -4.06
C GLY A 11 -4.38 14.75 -2.71
N LEU A 12 -5.40 15.14 -1.96
CA LEU A 12 -5.76 14.48 -0.69
C LEU A 12 -6.15 13.02 -0.90
N ALA A 13 -6.94 12.73 -1.95
CA ALA A 13 -7.31 11.38 -2.34
C ALA A 13 -6.08 10.51 -2.60
N LEU A 14 -5.18 11.02 -3.44
CA LEU A 14 -3.93 10.34 -3.77
C LEU A 14 -3.06 10.15 -2.52
N GLY A 15 -2.99 11.18 -1.65
CA GLY A 15 -2.27 11.12 -0.39
C GLY A 15 -2.79 10.04 0.56
N LEU A 16 -4.11 9.89 0.71
CA LEU A 16 -4.70 8.83 1.54
C LEU A 16 -4.41 7.42 0.96
N LEU A 17 -4.46 7.26 -0.35
CA LEU A 17 -4.13 6.00 -1.00
C LEU A 17 -2.64 5.65 -0.86
N PHE A 18 -1.76 6.64 -0.99
CA PHE A 18 -0.34 6.47 -0.70
C PHE A 18 -0.08 6.18 0.78
N ALA A 19 -0.85 6.78 1.70
CA ALA A 19 -0.74 6.47 3.12
C ALA A 19 -1.06 4.99 3.39
N LEU A 20 -2.06 4.43 2.74
CA LEU A 20 -2.46 3.04 2.95
C LEU A 20 -1.34 2.06 2.58
N ILE A 21 -0.69 2.23 1.41
CA ILE A 21 0.43 1.39 1.03
C ILE A 21 1.67 1.66 1.90
N ALA A 22 1.95 2.94 2.21
CA ALA A 22 3.11 3.31 3.03
C ALA A 22 2.99 2.79 4.47
N LEU A 23 1.79 2.79 5.08
CA LEU A 23 1.59 2.24 6.41
C LEU A 23 1.78 0.72 6.44
N GLY A 24 1.35 -0.01 5.41
CA GLY A 24 1.67 -1.43 5.26
C GLY A 24 3.18 -1.68 5.19
N PHE A 25 3.89 -0.85 4.42
CA PHE A 25 5.35 -0.92 4.30
C PHE A 25 6.05 -0.53 5.61
N MET A 26 5.57 0.53 6.29
CA MET A 26 6.07 0.96 7.59
C MET A 26 6.02 -0.17 8.63
N LEU A 27 4.92 -0.90 8.71
CA LEU A 27 4.79 -2.02 9.64
C LEU A 27 5.88 -3.08 9.43
N VAL A 28 6.14 -3.42 8.18
CA VAL A 28 7.17 -4.41 7.81
C VAL A 28 8.56 -3.88 8.18
N VAL A 29 8.91 -2.68 7.73
CA VAL A 29 10.23 -2.09 7.95
C VAL A 29 10.51 -1.88 9.43
N SER A 30 9.52 -1.39 10.20
CA SER A 30 9.70 -1.07 11.62
C SER A 30 10.00 -2.28 12.50
N LEU A 31 9.43 -3.45 12.18
CA LEU A 31 9.61 -4.66 13.02
C LEU A 31 10.72 -5.58 12.51
N MET A 32 10.99 -5.55 11.20
CA MET A 32 11.94 -6.47 10.58
C MET A 32 13.30 -5.83 10.29
N GLU A 33 13.39 -4.50 10.41
CA GLU A 33 14.60 -3.73 10.09
C GLU A 33 15.14 -4.03 8.67
N THR A 34 14.26 -4.50 7.79
CA THR A 34 14.60 -4.92 6.43
C THR A 34 13.64 -4.25 5.44
N ILE A 35 14.19 -3.69 4.39
CA ILE A 35 13.41 -3.10 3.29
C ILE A 35 12.87 -4.23 2.43
N ASN A 36 11.53 -4.30 2.29
CA ASN A 36 10.86 -5.28 1.45
C ASN A 36 10.55 -4.70 0.05
N LEU A 37 11.42 -4.93 -0.92
CA LEU A 37 11.20 -4.46 -2.29
C LEU A 37 10.03 -5.17 -2.99
N ALA A 38 9.63 -6.37 -2.55
CA ALA A 38 8.46 -7.07 -3.07
C ALA A 38 7.13 -6.43 -2.62
N HIS A 39 7.15 -5.40 -1.75
CA HIS A 39 5.92 -4.77 -1.25
C HIS A 39 5.04 -4.21 -2.38
N GLY A 40 5.64 -3.61 -3.41
CA GLY A 40 4.93 -3.17 -4.61
C GLY A 40 4.37 -4.33 -5.43
N SER A 41 5.06 -5.46 -5.51
CA SER A 41 4.52 -6.63 -6.23
C SER A 41 3.31 -7.22 -5.51
N PHE A 42 3.21 -7.13 -4.18
CA PHE A 42 2.00 -7.48 -3.42
C PHE A 42 0.85 -6.52 -3.67
N PHE A 43 1.14 -5.22 -3.85
CA PHE A 43 0.16 -4.25 -4.32
C PHE A 43 -0.40 -4.65 -5.69
N ALA A 44 0.46 -4.94 -6.67
CA ALA A 44 0.06 -5.42 -7.98
C ALA A 44 -0.75 -6.72 -7.90
N LEU A 45 -0.27 -7.70 -7.11
CA LEU A 45 -0.94 -8.98 -6.92
C LEU A 45 -2.37 -8.79 -6.37
N GLY A 46 -2.56 -7.88 -5.43
CA GLY A 46 -3.89 -7.51 -4.92
C GLY A 46 -4.83 -7.02 -6.01
N ALA A 47 -4.35 -6.13 -6.89
CA ALA A 47 -5.12 -5.63 -8.03
C ALA A 47 -5.47 -6.75 -9.03
N TYR A 48 -4.55 -7.66 -9.33
CA TYR A 48 -4.79 -8.77 -10.24
C TYR A 48 -5.73 -9.84 -9.65
N ILE A 49 -5.64 -10.14 -8.36
CA ILE A 49 -6.59 -11.03 -7.69
C ILE A 49 -7.99 -10.41 -7.71
N ALA A 50 -8.10 -9.11 -7.46
CA ALA A 50 -9.38 -8.40 -7.57
C ALA A 50 -9.92 -8.45 -9.02
N LEU A 51 -9.05 -8.33 -10.03
CA LEU A 51 -9.45 -8.47 -11.42
C LEU A 51 -10.05 -9.86 -11.71
N ILE A 52 -9.42 -10.94 -11.22
CA ILE A 52 -9.95 -12.31 -11.35
C ILE A 52 -11.32 -12.45 -10.69
N ILE A 53 -11.48 -11.88 -9.49
CA ILE A 53 -12.73 -11.99 -8.72
C ILE A 53 -13.84 -11.17 -9.37
N VAL A 54 -13.55 -9.95 -9.81
CA VAL A 54 -14.56 -9.03 -10.36
C VAL A 54 -14.88 -9.34 -11.82
N SER A 55 -13.87 -9.69 -12.61
CA SER A 55 -13.97 -9.92 -14.05
C SER A 55 -13.14 -11.16 -14.42
N PRO A 56 -13.59 -12.38 -14.08
CA PRO A 56 -12.82 -13.59 -14.35
C PRO A 56 -12.53 -13.74 -15.84
N PRO A 57 -11.27 -14.00 -16.20
CA PRO A 57 -10.87 -14.20 -17.59
C PRO A 57 -11.33 -15.60 -18.07
N GLY A 58 -12.00 -15.64 -19.22
CA GLY A 58 -12.44 -16.89 -19.85
C GLY A 58 -13.56 -17.61 -19.09
N ASP A 59 -13.80 -18.85 -19.47
CA ASP A 59 -14.75 -19.77 -18.83
C ASP A 59 -14.02 -21.05 -18.43
N PRO A 60 -13.25 -21.03 -17.32
CA PRO A 60 -12.58 -22.24 -16.85
C PRO A 60 -13.61 -23.28 -16.42
N ALA A 61 -13.56 -24.47 -17.00
CA ALA A 61 -14.54 -25.55 -16.80
C ALA A 61 -14.72 -26.01 -15.33
N TRP A 62 -13.75 -25.65 -14.44
CA TRP A 62 -13.78 -26.00 -13.01
C TRP A 62 -14.48 -24.95 -12.12
N LEU A 63 -14.83 -23.77 -12.67
CA LEU A 63 -15.52 -22.71 -11.94
C LEU A 63 -16.91 -22.53 -12.54
N PRO A 64 -18.00 -22.45 -11.75
CA PRO A 64 -19.33 -22.08 -12.24
C PRO A 64 -19.38 -20.58 -12.60
N VAL A 65 -18.66 -20.21 -13.67
CA VAL A 65 -18.39 -18.82 -14.05
C VAL A 65 -19.69 -18.08 -14.37
N ASP A 66 -20.68 -18.77 -14.94
CA ASP A 66 -21.98 -18.17 -15.27
C ASP A 66 -22.74 -17.74 -14.02
N ALA A 67 -22.78 -18.59 -12.98
CA ALA A 67 -23.37 -18.23 -11.70
C ALA A 67 -22.60 -17.08 -11.02
N TRP A 68 -21.27 -17.05 -11.14
CA TRP A 68 -20.44 -15.99 -10.61
C TRP A 68 -20.65 -14.67 -11.38
N LYS A 69 -20.65 -14.70 -12.71
CA LYS A 69 -20.93 -13.55 -13.57
C LYS A 69 -22.34 -13.00 -13.38
N GLY A 70 -23.29 -13.83 -12.96
CA GLY A 70 -24.66 -13.45 -12.59
C GLY A 70 -24.75 -12.60 -11.31
N LEU A 71 -23.74 -12.63 -10.44
CA LEU A 71 -23.69 -11.77 -9.26
C LEU A 71 -23.46 -10.31 -9.65
N PRO A 72 -24.11 -9.35 -8.95
CA PRO A 72 -23.85 -7.93 -9.14
C PRO A 72 -22.34 -7.60 -8.97
N VAL A 73 -21.81 -6.70 -9.81
CA VAL A 73 -20.41 -6.25 -9.72
C VAL A 73 -20.08 -5.73 -8.32
N ALA A 74 -21.04 -5.09 -7.63
CA ALA A 74 -20.85 -4.61 -6.26
C ALA A 74 -20.52 -5.73 -5.28
N VAL A 75 -21.19 -6.88 -5.39
CA VAL A 75 -20.94 -8.05 -4.54
C VAL A 75 -19.56 -8.64 -4.83
N ARG A 76 -19.22 -8.82 -6.11
CA ARG A 76 -17.92 -9.32 -6.53
C ARG A 76 -16.78 -8.39 -6.08
N TYR A 77 -17.01 -7.07 -6.18
CA TYR A 77 -16.03 -6.07 -5.71
C TYR A 77 -15.85 -6.10 -4.18
N ALA A 78 -16.95 -6.24 -3.41
CA ALA A 78 -16.88 -6.40 -1.96
C ALA A 78 -16.14 -7.69 -1.56
N ILE A 79 -16.40 -8.79 -2.26
CA ILE A 79 -15.66 -10.05 -2.06
C ILE A 79 -14.17 -9.86 -2.38
N ALA A 80 -13.83 -9.13 -3.46
CA ALA A 80 -12.44 -8.84 -3.80
C ALA A 80 -11.74 -8.04 -2.70
N LEU A 81 -12.39 -7.01 -2.15
CA LEU A 81 -11.85 -6.20 -1.03
C LEU A 81 -11.61 -7.03 0.24
N ALA A 82 -12.41 -8.06 0.49
CA ALA A 82 -12.26 -8.93 1.66
C ALA A 82 -11.25 -10.07 1.42
N LEU A 83 -11.35 -10.76 0.28
CA LEU A 83 -10.63 -12.00 0.03
C LEU A 83 -9.21 -11.76 -0.51
N ALA A 84 -9.01 -10.81 -1.42
CA ALA A 84 -7.71 -10.61 -2.04
C ALA A 84 -6.60 -10.22 -1.03
N PRO A 85 -6.83 -9.35 -0.03
CA PRO A 85 -5.83 -9.08 1.01
C PRO A 85 -5.47 -10.30 1.84
N ILE A 86 -6.43 -11.19 2.11
CA ILE A 86 -6.19 -12.44 2.84
C ILE A 86 -5.30 -13.36 2.01
N VAL A 87 -5.61 -13.54 0.72
CA VAL A 87 -4.82 -14.37 -0.19
C VAL A 87 -3.40 -13.82 -0.32
N VAL A 88 -3.27 -12.49 -0.51
CA VAL A 88 -1.95 -11.83 -0.60
C VAL A 88 -1.20 -11.95 0.72
N GLY A 89 -1.88 -11.80 1.87
CA GLY A 89 -1.30 -12.04 3.19
C GLY A 89 -0.74 -13.45 3.35
N MET A 90 -1.46 -14.48 2.85
CA MET A 90 -0.96 -15.87 2.84
C MET A 90 0.27 -16.04 1.96
N VAL A 91 0.28 -15.43 0.75
CA VAL A 91 1.49 -15.42 -0.11
C VAL A 91 2.64 -14.72 0.60
N GLY A 92 2.34 -13.62 1.32
CA GLY A 92 3.32 -12.93 2.16
C GLY A 92 3.93 -13.82 3.24
N ILE A 93 3.12 -14.65 3.91
CA ILE A 93 3.63 -15.62 4.88
C ILE A 93 4.64 -16.57 4.25
N VAL A 94 4.39 -17.03 3.02
CA VAL A 94 5.33 -17.89 2.28
C VAL A 94 6.66 -17.16 2.04
N LEU A 95 6.62 -15.89 1.62
CA LEU A 95 7.84 -15.10 1.44
C LEU A 95 8.55 -14.86 2.78
N GLU A 96 7.82 -14.63 3.86
CA GLU A 96 8.42 -14.44 5.20
C GLU A 96 9.20 -15.68 5.66
N PHE A 97 8.73 -16.90 5.36
CA PHE A 97 9.49 -18.11 5.64
C PHE A 97 10.87 -18.14 4.99
N ALA A 98 11.00 -17.61 3.78
CA ALA A 98 12.30 -17.47 3.12
C ALA A 98 13.11 -16.32 3.74
N LEU A 99 12.47 -15.16 3.98
CA LEU A 99 13.08 -13.94 4.51
C LEU A 99 13.62 -14.15 5.93
N ARG A 100 12.98 -14.98 6.74
CA ARG A 100 13.43 -15.32 8.10
C ARG A 100 14.85 -15.90 8.15
N ARG A 101 15.32 -16.53 7.06
CA ARG A 101 16.68 -17.05 6.97
C ARG A 101 17.74 -15.97 6.85
N THR A 102 17.34 -14.74 6.58
CA THR A 102 18.23 -13.57 6.45
C THR A 102 18.28 -12.73 7.73
N TYR A 103 17.38 -12.97 8.70
CA TYR A 103 17.35 -12.19 9.95
C TYR A 103 18.64 -12.38 10.73
N GLY A 104 19.20 -11.28 11.28
CA GLY A 104 20.46 -11.27 12.01
C GLY A 104 21.70 -11.38 11.11
N LYS A 105 21.54 -11.38 9.79
CA LYS A 105 22.63 -11.33 8.81
C LYS A 105 22.70 -9.92 8.21
N ASP A 106 23.66 -9.72 7.28
CA ASP A 106 23.76 -8.47 6.55
C ASP A 106 22.42 -8.12 5.88
N PRO A 107 21.89 -6.90 6.09
CA PRO A 107 20.64 -6.44 5.51
C PRO A 107 20.52 -6.61 3.99
N LEU A 108 21.65 -6.64 3.27
CA LEU A 108 21.69 -6.87 1.83
C LEU A 108 21.08 -8.22 1.43
N TYR A 109 21.19 -9.27 2.27
CA TYR A 109 20.56 -10.57 1.96
C TYR A 109 19.05 -10.48 1.93
N GLY A 110 18.44 -9.76 2.86
CA GLY A 110 17.00 -9.52 2.90
C GLY A 110 16.53 -8.69 1.71
N LEU A 111 17.27 -7.63 1.39
CA LEU A 111 16.99 -6.76 0.25
C LEU A 111 17.08 -7.54 -1.08
N LEU A 112 18.13 -8.34 -1.27
CA LEU A 112 18.33 -9.12 -2.49
C LEU A 112 17.26 -10.22 -2.66
N LEU A 113 16.88 -10.88 -1.54
CA LEU A 113 15.81 -11.88 -1.55
C LEU A 113 14.46 -11.25 -1.93
N THR A 114 14.11 -10.11 -1.33
CA THR A 114 12.84 -9.44 -1.63
C THR A 114 12.82 -8.83 -3.03
N PHE A 115 13.97 -8.37 -3.55
CA PHE A 115 14.11 -7.94 -4.94
C PHE A 115 13.88 -9.11 -5.90
N GLY A 116 14.54 -10.26 -5.66
CA GLY A 116 14.30 -11.46 -6.46
C GLY A 116 12.85 -11.92 -6.41
N ALA A 117 12.21 -11.88 -5.23
CA ALA A 117 10.79 -12.19 -5.09
C ALA A 117 9.89 -11.20 -5.86
N ALA A 118 10.25 -9.90 -5.88
CA ALA A 118 9.54 -8.89 -6.66
C ALA A 118 9.54 -9.23 -8.15
N LEU A 119 10.72 -9.58 -8.69
CA LEU A 119 10.86 -9.97 -10.09
C LEU A 119 10.07 -11.24 -10.43
N VAL A 120 10.12 -12.26 -9.56
CA VAL A 120 9.37 -13.51 -9.77
C VAL A 120 7.86 -13.24 -9.77
N LEU A 121 7.36 -12.40 -8.86
CA LEU A 121 5.94 -12.04 -8.81
C LEU A 121 5.53 -11.23 -10.05
N GLU A 122 6.34 -10.25 -10.46
CA GLU A 122 6.05 -9.42 -11.64
C GLU A 122 6.04 -10.25 -12.92
N GLU A 123 7.08 -11.08 -13.15
CA GLU A 123 7.13 -11.95 -14.31
C GLU A 123 6.05 -13.04 -14.28
N GLY A 124 5.72 -13.57 -13.09
CA GLY A 124 4.60 -14.48 -12.91
C GLY A 124 3.26 -13.86 -13.31
N ILE A 125 3.01 -12.61 -12.86
CA ILE A 125 1.83 -11.83 -13.27
C ILE A 125 1.84 -11.62 -14.80
N ARG A 126 2.97 -11.22 -15.37
CA ARG A 126 3.12 -10.99 -16.81
C ARG A 126 2.88 -12.26 -17.63
N ALA A 127 3.39 -13.39 -17.18
CA ALA A 127 3.20 -14.67 -17.84
C ALA A 127 1.73 -15.12 -17.88
N VAL A 128 0.97 -14.84 -16.80
CA VAL A 128 -0.44 -15.25 -16.69
C VAL A 128 -1.38 -14.26 -17.40
N PHE A 129 -1.16 -12.95 -17.23
CA PHE A 129 -2.10 -11.91 -17.66
C PHE A 129 -1.65 -11.12 -18.89
N GLY A 130 -0.40 -11.31 -19.32
CA GLY A 130 0.21 -10.50 -20.40
C GLY A 130 0.67 -9.13 -19.91
N SER A 131 1.19 -8.33 -20.86
CA SER A 131 1.72 -6.98 -20.57
C SER A 131 0.71 -5.85 -20.77
N THR A 132 -0.47 -6.16 -21.33
CA THR A 132 -1.50 -5.15 -21.64
C THR A 132 -2.16 -4.64 -20.37
N GLU A 133 -2.42 -3.34 -20.34
CA GLU A 133 -3.17 -2.73 -19.26
C GLU A 133 -4.60 -3.28 -19.20
N LYS A 134 -5.05 -3.58 -17.98
CA LYS A 134 -6.40 -4.08 -17.69
C LYS A 134 -7.15 -3.02 -16.89
N GLN A 135 -8.47 -2.98 -17.07
CA GLN A 135 -9.35 -2.10 -16.30
C GLN A 135 -10.22 -2.95 -15.37
N LEU A 136 -10.36 -2.51 -14.13
CA LEU A 136 -11.24 -3.16 -13.16
C LEU A 136 -12.68 -2.63 -13.35
N ALA A 137 -13.63 -3.54 -13.53
CA ALA A 137 -15.03 -3.16 -13.58
C ALA A 137 -15.51 -2.59 -12.25
N LEU A 138 -16.17 -1.44 -12.28
CA LEU A 138 -16.68 -0.76 -11.10
C LEU A 138 -18.18 -1.03 -10.88
N PRO A 139 -18.61 -1.12 -9.62
CA PRO A 139 -20.02 -1.10 -9.28
C PRO A 139 -20.70 0.19 -9.79
N GLN A 140 -21.91 0.08 -10.36
CA GLN A 140 -22.64 1.23 -10.88
C GLN A 140 -22.85 2.34 -9.85
N ALA A 141 -23.03 1.99 -8.57
CA ALA A 141 -23.23 2.94 -7.48
C ALA A 141 -22.03 3.89 -7.26
N ILE A 142 -20.80 3.45 -7.59
CA ILE A 142 -19.57 4.23 -7.40
C ILE A 142 -18.85 4.55 -8.71
N GLY A 143 -19.32 4.02 -9.84
CA GLY A 143 -18.71 4.21 -11.16
C GLY A 143 -19.10 5.51 -11.86
N GLY A 144 -19.98 6.33 -11.25
CA GLY A 144 -20.49 7.56 -11.81
C GLY A 144 -19.70 8.82 -11.42
N ALA A 145 -20.34 9.96 -11.63
CA ALA A 145 -19.88 11.26 -11.17
C ALA A 145 -20.95 11.92 -10.29
N VAL A 146 -20.52 12.64 -9.27
CA VAL A 146 -21.36 13.43 -8.37
C VAL A 146 -21.11 14.90 -8.63
N MET A 147 -22.18 15.69 -8.69
CA MET A 147 -22.09 17.14 -8.72
C MET A 147 -21.99 17.68 -7.30
N ILE A 148 -20.92 18.39 -6.99
CA ILE A 148 -20.71 19.08 -5.72
C ILE A 148 -20.66 20.59 -6.04
N GLY A 149 -21.81 21.26 -5.94
CA GLY A 149 -21.98 22.60 -6.48
C GLY A 149 -21.85 22.58 -8.00
N ASP A 150 -20.94 23.42 -8.53
CA ASP A 150 -20.64 23.48 -9.97
C ASP A 150 -19.55 22.48 -10.44
N LEU A 151 -19.05 21.61 -9.52
CA LEU A 151 -17.97 20.69 -9.80
C LEU A 151 -18.49 19.27 -10.06
N ILE A 152 -18.08 18.68 -11.18
CA ILE A 152 -18.30 17.26 -11.48
C ILE A 152 -17.11 16.49 -10.96
N TYR A 153 -17.35 15.59 -9.98
CA TYR A 153 -16.28 14.81 -9.34
C TYR A 153 -16.59 13.29 -9.42
N SER A 154 -15.53 12.47 -9.57
CA SER A 154 -15.67 11.02 -9.65
C SER A 154 -16.15 10.44 -8.32
N SER A 155 -17.33 9.75 -8.34
CA SER A 155 -17.87 9.04 -7.18
C SER A 155 -16.89 8.00 -6.66
N TYR A 156 -16.14 7.33 -7.56
CA TYR A 156 -15.14 6.35 -7.20
C TYR A 156 -14.00 6.94 -6.37
N ARG A 157 -13.52 8.12 -6.72
CA ARG A 157 -12.44 8.78 -5.93
C ARG A 157 -12.91 9.13 -4.52
N LEU A 158 -14.16 9.56 -4.35
CA LEU A 158 -14.73 9.80 -3.01
C LEU A 158 -14.82 8.50 -2.20
N PHE A 159 -15.28 7.43 -2.84
CA PHE A 159 -15.30 6.09 -2.23
C PHE A 159 -13.88 5.66 -1.83
N ALA A 160 -12.90 5.80 -2.71
CA ALA A 160 -11.51 5.44 -2.46
C ALA A 160 -10.90 6.22 -1.28
N CYS A 161 -11.16 7.54 -1.19
CA CYS A 161 -10.78 8.38 -0.06
C CYS A 161 -11.40 7.89 1.26
N ALA A 162 -12.72 7.70 1.26
CA ALA A 162 -13.44 7.25 2.45
C ALA A 162 -12.94 5.87 2.90
N PHE A 163 -12.78 4.94 1.96
CA PHE A 163 -12.26 3.61 2.23
C PHE A 163 -10.85 3.65 2.81
N ALA A 164 -9.93 4.40 2.19
CA ALA A 164 -8.57 4.55 2.69
C ALA A 164 -8.54 5.19 4.08
N ALA A 165 -9.33 6.24 4.33
CA ALA A 165 -9.42 6.87 5.64
C ALA A 165 -9.95 5.90 6.71
N ILE A 166 -10.97 5.10 6.39
CA ILE A 166 -11.51 4.06 7.29
C ILE A 166 -10.45 2.99 7.56
N ALA A 167 -9.76 2.49 6.53
CA ALA A 167 -8.73 1.47 6.68
C ALA A 167 -7.54 1.98 7.53
N ILE A 168 -7.11 3.22 7.32
CA ILE A 168 -6.08 3.88 8.14
C ILE A 168 -6.56 4.04 9.59
N GLY A 169 -7.80 4.46 9.80
CA GLY A 169 -8.42 4.59 11.12
C GLY A 169 -8.52 3.25 11.86
N LEU A 170 -8.92 2.18 11.15
CA LEU A 170 -8.97 0.82 11.72
C LEU A 170 -7.58 0.31 12.08
N LEU A 171 -6.58 0.56 11.22
CA LEU A 171 -5.20 0.20 11.52
C LEU A 171 -4.68 0.97 12.74
N TRP A 172 -4.97 2.26 12.84
CA TRP A 172 -4.62 3.07 14.01
C TRP A 172 -5.28 2.51 15.28
N LEU A 173 -6.59 2.22 15.25
CA LEU A 173 -7.29 1.61 16.37
C LEU A 173 -6.68 0.26 16.76
N PHE A 174 -6.34 -0.57 15.78
CA PHE A 174 -5.65 -1.83 16.03
C PHE A 174 -4.32 -1.63 16.75
N LEU A 175 -3.48 -0.70 16.26
CA LEU A 175 -2.15 -0.44 16.84
C LEU A 175 -2.21 0.25 18.21
N GLU A 176 -3.21 1.12 18.47
CA GLU A 176 -3.31 1.89 19.72
C GLU A 176 -4.15 1.22 20.80
N LYS A 177 -5.16 0.46 20.41
CA LYS A 177 -6.19 -0.03 21.34
C LYS A 177 -6.13 -1.54 21.59
N THR A 178 -5.25 -2.28 20.89
CA THR A 178 -5.14 -3.73 21.11
C THR A 178 -3.80 -4.12 21.75
N PRO A 179 -3.78 -5.21 22.53
CA PRO A 179 -2.53 -5.75 23.09
C PRO A 179 -1.53 -6.15 21.98
N TYR A 180 -2.02 -6.61 20.83
CA TYR A 180 -1.17 -6.94 19.69
C TYR A 180 -0.44 -5.71 19.15
N GLY A 181 -1.12 -4.57 19.04
CA GLY A 181 -0.50 -3.31 18.65
C GLY A 181 0.59 -2.84 19.63
N ALA A 182 0.36 -3.00 20.93
CA ALA A 182 1.35 -2.72 21.96
C ALA A 182 2.61 -3.61 21.79
N ILE A 183 2.43 -4.92 21.55
CA ILE A 183 3.53 -5.86 21.30
C ILE A 183 4.29 -5.51 20.02
N ILE A 184 3.58 -5.14 18.94
CA ILE A 184 4.21 -4.71 17.68
C ILE A 184 5.08 -3.47 17.90
N LYS A 185 4.56 -2.46 18.60
CA LYS A 185 5.32 -1.24 18.92
C LYS A 185 6.52 -1.52 19.83
N ALA A 186 6.34 -2.37 20.84
CA ALA A 186 7.43 -2.80 21.71
C ALA A 186 8.51 -3.55 20.92
N GLY A 187 8.12 -4.49 20.06
CA GLY A 187 9.04 -5.27 19.23
C GLY A 187 9.80 -4.42 18.19
N ALA A 188 9.17 -3.35 17.69
CA ALA A 188 9.81 -2.39 16.81
C ALA A 188 10.79 -1.45 17.56
N HIS A 189 10.63 -1.28 18.88
CA HIS A 189 11.54 -0.47 19.71
C HIS A 189 12.70 -1.28 20.28
N ASP A 190 12.40 -2.47 20.83
CA ASP A 190 13.36 -3.38 21.44
C ASP A 190 12.91 -4.83 21.26
N SER A 191 13.41 -5.46 20.21
CA SER A 191 13.06 -6.85 19.88
C SER A 191 13.66 -7.84 20.88
N GLU A 192 14.80 -7.52 21.53
CA GLU A 192 15.44 -8.39 22.51
C GLU A 192 14.65 -8.42 23.81
N MET A 193 14.19 -7.26 24.28
CA MET A 193 13.33 -7.15 25.46
C MET A 193 12.04 -7.94 25.28
N VAL A 194 11.39 -7.83 24.12
CA VAL A 194 10.15 -8.56 23.82
C VAL A 194 10.38 -10.07 23.84
N ARG A 195 11.54 -10.53 23.34
CA ARG A 195 11.96 -11.93 23.42
C ARG A 195 12.19 -12.38 24.86
N ALA A 196 12.84 -11.54 25.68
CA ALA A 196 13.07 -11.84 27.10
C ALA A 196 11.78 -11.99 27.89
N LEU A 197 10.71 -11.30 27.49
CA LEU A 197 9.35 -11.46 28.05
C LEU A 197 8.62 -12.72 27.56
N GLY A 198 9.28 -13.61 26.79
CA GLY A 198 8.73 -14.88 26.32
C GLY A 198 7.83 -14.77 25.07
N ILE A 199 7.80 -13.63 24.38
CA ILE A 199 7.00 -13.44 23.18
C ILE A 199 7.76 -14.01 21.98
N ASP A 200 7.08 -14.84 21.18
CA ASP A 200 7.63 -15.44 19.96
C ASP A 200 7.71 -14.39 18.83
N LEU A 201 8.88 -13.80 18.70
CA LEU A 201 9.15 -12.79 17.67
C LEU A 201 8.98 -13.34 16.24
N ALA A 202 9.23 -14.62 15.99
CA ALA A 202 9.09 -15.20 14.66
C ALA A 202 7.61 -15.24 14.24
N LYS A 203 6.71 -15.58 15.17
CA LYS A 203 5.26 -15.49 14.94
C LYS A 203 4.82 -14.05 14.75
N LEU A 204 5.29 -13.15 15.61
CA LEU A 204 4.93 -11.73 15.53
C LEU A 204 5.33 -11.13 14.16
N ARG A 205 6.57 -11.33 13.72
CA ARG A 205 7.08 -10.87 12.43
C ARG A 205 6.25 -11.41 11.26
N ARG A 206 5.91 -12.69 11.29
CA ARG A 206 5.06 -13.34 10.28
C ARG A 206 3.69 -12.67 10.14
N TYR A 207 2.99 -12.45 11.25
CA TYR A 207 1.67 -11.81 11.21
C TYR A 207 1.74 -10.34 10.80
N VAL A 208 2.76 -9.61 11.25
CA VAL A 208 2.97 -8.21 10.86
C VAL A 208 3.32 -8.11 9.38
N PHE A 209 4.14 -9.02 8.86
CA PHE A 209 4.44 -9.09 7.43
C PHE A 209 3.18 -9.34 6.61
N ALA A 210 2.39 -10.35 7.00
CA ALA A 210 1.13 -10.68 6.34
C ALA A 210 0.15 -9.48 6.36
N LEU A 211 0.02 -8.80 7.51
CA LEU A 211 -0.81 -7.60 7.64
C LEU A 211 -0.31 -6.46 6.75
N GLY A 212 1.01 -6.21 6.72
CA GLY A 212 1.63 -5.17 5.90
C GLY A 212 1.37 -5.39 4.42
N VAL A 213 1.59 -6.61 3.89
CA VAL A 213 1.35 -6.92 2.47
C VAL A 213 -0.15 -7.01 2.15
N ALA A 214 -1.02 -7.36 3.10
CA ALA A 214 -2.46 -7.29 2.94
C ALA A 214 -2.95 -5.84 2.77
N LEU A 215 -2.37 -4.89 3.50
CA LEU A 215 -2.63 -3.46 3.31
C LEU A 215 -2.14 -2.95 1.95
N ALA A 216 -0.98 -3.44 1.47
CA ALA A 216 -0.52 -3.16 0.11
C ALA A 216 -1.52 -3.67 -0.94
N ALA A 217 -2.03 -4.90 -0.75
CA ALA A 217 -3.04 -5.46 -1.64
C ALA A 217 -4.33 -4.64 -1.64
N LEU A 218 -4.83 -4.21 -0.46
CA LEU A 218 -5.97 -3.31 -0.34
C LEU A 218 -5.75 -2.01 -1.11
N ALA A 219 -4.58 -1.38 -0.94
CA ALA A 219 -4.22 -0.18 -1.69
C ALA A 219 -4.22 -0.46 -3.20
N GLY A 220 -3.69 -1.61 -3.64
CA GLY A 220 -3.68 -2.04 -5.03
C GLY A 220 -5.07 -2.17 -5.64
N ILE A 221 -6.01 -2.78 -4.91
CA ILE A 221 -7.39 -2.95 -5.35
C ILE A 221 -8.06 -1.58 -5.53
N VAL A 222 -7.90 -0.70 -4.53
CA VAL A 222 -8.57 0.61 -4.53
C VAL A 222 -7.92 1.58 -5.52
N MET A 223 -6.62 1.45 -5.79
CA MET A 223 -5.93 2.25 -6.82
C MET A 223 -6.12 1.72 -8.23
N ALA A 224 -6.46 0.45 -8.42
CA ALA A 224 -6.58 -0.19 -9.72
C ALA A 224 -7.48 0.55 -10.73
N PRO A 225 -8.68 1.06 -10.37
CA PRO A 225 -9.51 1.82 -11.30
C PRO A 225 -8.98 3.23 -11.63
N ILE A 226 -8.04 3.75 -10.83
CA ILE A 226 -7.46 5.09 -11.00
C ILE A 226 -6.19 5.03 -11.85
N TRP A 227 -5.33 4.03 -11.60
CA TRP A 227 -4.02 3.89 -12.26
C TRP A 227 -4.00 2.86 -13.39
N GLY A 228 -5.07 2.06 -13.54
CA GLY A 228 -5.04 0.86 -14.39
C GLY A 228 -4.23 -0.28 -13.76
N ILE A 229 -4.42 -1.49 -14.27
CA ILE A 229 -3.73 -2.69 -13.80
C ILE A 229 -2.73 -3.13 -14.86
N ARG A 230 -1.44 -3.03 -14.56
CA ARG A 230 -0.33 -3.46 -15.41
C ARG A 230 0.73 -4.15 -14.53
N PRO A 231 1.56 -5.06 -15.08
CA PRO A 231 2.54 -5.80 -14.27
C PRO A 231 3.48 -4.89 -13.48
N GLN A 232 3.93 -3.77 -14.07
CA GLN A 232 4.85 -2.81 -13.47
C GLN A 232 4.22 -1.88 -12.42
N VAL A 233 2.90 -1.88 -12.23
CA VAL A 233 2.22 -0.97 -11.31
C VAL A 233 2.75 -1.07 -9.88
N GLY A 234 3.30 -2.24 -9.51
CA GLY A 234 3.94 -2.44 -8.21
C GLY A 234 5.18 -1.60 -8.00
N VAL A 235 6.03 -1.47 -9.01
CA VAL A 235 7.24 -0.62 -8.96
C VAL A 235 6.84 0.85 -8.83
N ASP A 236 5.81 1.27 -9.59
CA ASP A 236 5.28 2.64 -9.53
C ASP A 236 4.72 2.99 -8.15
N ALA A 237 4.26 2.00 -7.37
CA ALA A 237 3.67 2.18 -6.05
C ALA A 237 4.68 2.07 -4.90
N VAL A 238 5.71 1.21 -5.01
CA VAL A 238 6.67 0.99 -3.92
C VAL A 238 7.59 2.17 -3.71
N VAL A 239 7.98 2.87 -4.78
CA VAL A 239 8.88 4.02 -4.69
C VAL A 239 8.24 5.17 -3.89
N PRO A 240 7.03 5.66 -4.23
CA PRO A 240 6.31 6.63 -3.39
C PRO A 240 6.14 6.17 -1.95
N ALA A 241 5.78 4.90 -1.72
CA ALA A 241 5.60 4.36 -0.38
C ALA A 241 6.90 4.43 0.45
N PHE A 242 8.03 4.06 -0.15
CA PHE A 242 9.35 4.17 0.49
C PHE A 242 9.71 5.63 0.83
N LEU A 243 9.55 6.55 -0.14
CA LEU A 243 9.82 7.96 0.08
C LEU A 243 8.97 8.53 1.22
N ILE A 244 7.69 8.17 1.28
CA ILE A 244 6.74 8.62 2.31
C ILE A 244 7.19 8.16 3.71
N ILE A 245 7.66 6.92 3.85
CA ILE A 245 8.13 6.43 5.15
C ILE A 245 9.37 7.18 5.61
N VAL A 246 10.30 7.45 4.71
CA VAL A 246 11.50 8.21 5.04
C VAL A 246 11.14 9.66 5.37
N LEU A 247 10.27 10.30 4.59
CA LEU A 247 9.76 11.65 4.85
C LEU A 247 9.02 11.75 6.19
N GLY A 248 8.19 10.75 6.48
CA GLY A 248 7.40 10.69 7.71
C GLY A 248 8.22 10.40 8.95
N GLY A 249 9.38 9.76 8.77
CA GLY A 249 10.21 9.17 9.80
C GLY A 249 9.84 7.71 10.04
N VAL A 250 10.84 6.82 9.86
CA VAL A 250 10.67 5.37 9.96
C VAL A 250 10.06 5.00 11.31
N GLY A 251 8.98 4.20 11.29
CA GLY A 251 8.26 3.77 12.50
C GLY A 251 7.23 4.76 13.06
N SER A 252 7.09 5.95 12.48
CA SER A 252 6.07 6.93 12.89
C SER A 252 4.79 6.80 12.07
N PHE A 253 3.71 6.33 12.70
CA PHE A 253 2.40 6.20 12.04
C PHE A 253 1.89 7.53 11.49
N TRP A 254 1.76 8.53 12.35
CA TRP A 254 1.26 9.85 11.96
C TRP A 254 2.24 10.60 11.06
N GLY A 255 3.55 10.37 11.25
CA GLY A 255 4.57 10.89 10.33
C GLY A 255 4.35 10.37 8.90
N ALA A 256 4.12 9.07 8.73
CA ALA A 256 3.83 8.48 7.42
C ALA A 256 2.53 9.01 6.81
N VAL A 257 1.45 9.17 7.61
CA VAL A 257 0.18 9.75 7.14
C VAL A 257 0.37 11.19 6.67
N LEU A 258 1.03 12.04 7.47
CA LEU A 258 1.27 13.43 7.11
C LEU A 258 2.18 13.58 5.88
N ALA A 259 3.22 12.74 5.78
CA ALA A 259 4.10 12.72 4.62
C ALA A 259 3.34 12.29 3.35
N ALA A 260 2.48 11.28 3.45
CA ALA A 260 1.67 10.82 2.34
C ALA A 260 0.69 11.90 1.86
N LEU A 261 0.03 12.60 2.78
CA LEU A 261 -0.86 13.72 2.44
C LEU A 261 -0.08 14.87 1.78
N ALA A 262 1.11 15.21 2.30
CA ALA A 262 1.96 16.24 1.71
C ALA A 262 2.41 15.85 0.29
N VAL A 263 2.87 14.61 0.09
CA VAL A 263 3.25 14.07 -1.24
C VAL A 263 2.05 14.08 -2.18
N GLY A 264 0.89 13.60 -1.73
CA GLY A 264 -0.32 13.57 -2.54
C GLY A 264 -0.77 14.97 -2.96
N LEU A 265 -0.72 15.96 -2.05
CA LEU A 265 -1.04 17.34 -2.37
C LEU A 265 -0.06 17.96 -3.38
N VAL A 266 1.24 17.75 -3.19
CA VAL A 266 2.26 18.26 -4.11
C VAL A 266 2.10 17.65 -5.49
N VAL A 267 1.96 16.33 -5.58
CA VAL A 267 1.73 15.61 -6.85
C VAL A 267 0.42 16.05 -7.51
N GLY A 268 -0.67 16.17 -6.73
CA GLY A 268 -1.98 16.58 -7.23
C GLY A 268 -2.01 18.02 -7.74
N LEU A 269 -1.40 18.97 -7.03
CA LEU A 269 -1.30 20.36 -7.44
C LEU A 269 -0.36 20.54 -8.63
N THR A 270 0.81 19.89 -8.60
CA THR A 270 1.74 19.96 -9.74
C THR A 270 1.12 19.33 -10.98
N GLY A 271 0.39 18.22 -10.86
CA GLY A 271 -0.32 17.60 -11.96
C GLY A 271 -1.40 18.48 -12.60
N ALA A 272 -1.93 19.44 -11.84
CA ALA A 272 -2.92 20.39 -12.34
C ALA A 272 -2.32 21.50 -13.22
N TYR A 273 -1.12 21.97 -12.88
CA TYR A 273 -0.50 23.13 -13.52
C TYR A 273 0.65 22.73 -14.46
N ALA A 274 1.31 21.63 -14.18
CA ALA A 274 2.48 21.16 -14.91
C ALA A 274 2.52 19.62 -14.85
N SER A 275 1.65 18.95 -15.62
CA SER A 275 1.44 17.50 -15.56
C SER A 275 2.72 16.68 -15.77
N GLU A 276 3.63 17.18 -16.60
CA GLU A 276 4.94 16.56 -16.89
C GLU A 276 5.85 16.51 -15.65
N TRP A 277 5.68 17.45 -14.72
CA TRP A 277 6.47 17.59 -13.50
C TRP A 277 5.84 16.90 -12.29
N SER A 278 4.65 16.31 -12.44
CA SER A 278 3.86 15.77 -11.33
C SER A 278 4.64 14.73 -10.52
N LEU A 279 5.21 13.71 -11.16
CA LEU A 279 6.04 12.71 -10.48
C LEU A 279 7.37 13.29 -9.98
N MET A 280 7.99 14.20 -10.76
CA MET A 280 9.25 14.83 -10.36
C MET A 280 9.10 15.68 -9.10
N SER A 281 7.94 16.32 -8.91
CA SER A 281 7.64 17.14 -7.73
C SER A 281 7.73 16.34 -6.41
N MET A 282 7.37 15.06 -6.44
CA MET A 282 7.52 14.16 -5.29
C MET A 282 9.00 13.95 -4.93
N TYR A 283 9.85 13.71 -5.93
CA TYR A 283 11.28 13.53 -5.69
C TYR A 283 11.95 14.83 -5.23
N LEU A 284 11.55 15.97 -5.78
CA LEU A 284 12.04 17.29 -5.34
C LEU A 284 11.63 17.58 -3.89
N LEU A 285 10.38 17.27 -3.54
CA LEU A 285 9.91 17.37 -2.15
C LEU A 285 10.75 16.48 -1.22
N PHE A 286 11.02 15.24 -1.64
CA PHE A 286 11.84 14.30 -0.89
C PHE A 286 13.24 14.86 -0.64
N ILE A 287 13.94 15.30 -1.70
CA ILE A 287 15.28 15.88 -1.60
C ILE A 287 15.26 17.10 -0.67
N ALA A 288 14.30 18.00 -0.85
CA ALA A 288 14.17 19.19 -0.02
C ALA A 288 14.02 18.81 1.46
N VAL A 289 13.06 17.94 1.80
CA VAL A 289 12.81 17.58 3.20
C VAL A 289 14.00 16.86 3.80
N VAL A 290 14.61 15.88 3.13
CA VAL A 290 15.75 15.14 3.66
C VAL A 290 16.96 16.04 3.85
N THR A 291 17.18 17.02 2.98
CA THR A 291 18.28 17.99 3.08
C THR A 291 18.13 18.88 4.32
N PHE A 292 16.90 19.39 4.60
CA PHE A 292 16.66 20.30 5.71
C PHE A 292 16.29 19.57 7.01
N ARG A 293 15.74 18.35 6.91
CA ARG A 293 15.26 17.54 8.02
C ARG A 293 15.57 16.06 7.79
N ALA A 294 16.82 15.67 7.96
CA ALA A 294 17.30 14.30 7.73
C ALA A 294 16.50 13.20 8.46
N ARG A 295 15.76 13.55 9.52
CA ARG A 295 14.91 12.62 10.31
C ARG A 295 13.46 12.56 9.86
N GLY A 296 13.08 13.29 8.81
CA GLY A 296 11.68 13.42 8.36
C GLY A 296 10.82 14.27 9.30
N PHE A 297 9.49 14.21 9.11
CA PHE A 297 8.52 15.07 9.85
C PHE A 297 8.39 14.69 11.33
N ALA A 298 8.45 13.40 11.67
CA ALA A 298 8.20 12.88 13.02
C ALA A 298 9.25 11.86 13.49
N GLY A 299 10.46 11.88 12.92
CA GLY A 299 11.56 11.01 13.34
C GLY A 299 12.02 11.33 14.77
N LYS A 300 12.10 10.32 15.63
CA LYS A 300 12.60 10.46 17.01
C LYS A 300 14.13 10.63 16.98
N LYS A 301 14.66 11.35 17.99
CA LYS A 301 16.11 11.41 18.24
C LYS A 301 16.60 9.99 18.52
N SER A 302 17.62 9.54 17.79
CA SER A 302 18.35 8.33 18.12
C SER A 302 19.33 8.62 19.26
N ALA A 303 19.63 7.60 20.06
CA ALA A 303 20.64 7.71 21.10
C ALA A 303 22.07 7.99 20.56
N LEU A 304 22.26 7.88 19.24
CA LEU A 304 23.51 8.16 18.54
C LEU A 304 23.65 9.63 18.09
N ASP A 305 22.63 10.45 18.33
CA ASP A 305 22.66 11.89 18.02
C ASP A 305 23.25 12.66 19.22
N VAL A 306 24.54 12.59 19.40
CA VAL A 306 25.32 13.44 20.31
C VAL A 306 25.79 14.68 19.57
#